data_5f792650bd378e780e337ebd9b9ef260
#
_entry.id   5f792650bd378e780e337ebd9b9ef260
#
_cell.length_a   1.000
_cell.length_b   1.000
_cell.length_c   1.000
_cell.angle_alpha   90.00
_cell.angle_beta   90.00
_cell.angle_gamma   90.00
#
_symmetry.space_group_name_H-M   'P 1'
#
loop_
_entity.id
_entity.type
_entity.pdbx_description
1 polymer ?
#
loop_
_entity_poly.entity_id
_entity_poly.type
_entity_poly.pdbx_seq_one_letter_code
_entity_poly.pdbx_strand_id
1 'polypeptide(L)'
;MSDVDQTPARRGRPGYDRDQILEIAVQVFIEQGYDATSVASLAMRLGLSKSALYHHFASKEQLLEVALDAALGGLEGVLKDAGEGSARARLEQVLRGAVLVLADKLPYVTLLLRVRGNSDVERAALERRRAFDRHVTGLVRSAQAEGTVRSDVDPSVATRLLFGMVNSIVEWYRPSGGEDAAELARDVLAVALDGLATR
;
A
#
# COMPACT_ATOMS: atom_id res chain seq x y z
N MET A 1 -17.13 63.43 9.65
CA MET A 1 -16.12 62.62 8.94
C MET A 1 -15.95 61.36 9.74
N SER A 2 -16.66 60.34 9.35
CA SER A 2 -16.71 59.07 10.08
C SER A 2 -15.72 58.12 9.41
N ASP A 3 -14.73 57.71 10.16
CA ASP A 3 -13.71 56.75 9.76
C ASP A 3 -14.30 55.35 9.86
N VAL A 4 -14.45 54.68 8.73
CA VAL A 4 -15.01 53.31 8.66
C VAL A 4 -13.86 52.36 8.86
N ASP A 5 -13.79 51.79 10.05
CA ASP A 5 -12.90 50.71 10.45
C ASP A 5 -13.15 49.48 9.55
N GLN A 6 -12.28 49.28 8.55
CA GLN A 6 -12.27 48.05 7.71
C GLN A 6 -11.44 47.00 8.42
N THR A 7 -12.10 46.16 9.20
CA THR A 7 -11.54 44.92 9.72
C THR A 7 -11.18 44.02 8.53
N PRO A 8 -9.88 43.60 8.35
CA PRO A 8 -9.50 42.75 7.24
C PRO A 8 -10.15 41.34 7.42
N ALA A 9 -10.83 40.91 6.37
CA ALA A 9 -11.40 39.58 6.29
C ALA A 9 -10.32 38.52 6.61
N ARG A 10 -10.55 37.67 7.63
CA ARG A 10 -9.73 36.51 7.95
C ARG A 10 -9.60 35.66 6.67
N ARG A 11 -8.40 35.61 6.07
CA ARG A 11 -8.06 34.63 5.04
C ARG A 11 -8.32 33.25 5.62
N GLY A 12 -9.29 32.54 5.05
CA GLY A 12 -9.58 31.17 5.41
C GLY A 12 -8.31 30.33 5.28
N ARG A 13 -8.10 29.40 6.22
CA ARG A 13 -7.03 28.40 6.18
C ARG A 13 -7.06 27.73 4.79
N PRO A 14 -5.94 27.55 4.07
CA PRO A 14 -5.94 26.79 2.82
C PRO A 14 -6.67 25.48 3.07
N GLY A 15 -7.74 25.23 2.30
CA GLY A 15 -8.48 23.97 2.42
C GLY A 15 -7.57 22.82 2.05
N TYR A 16 -7.68 21.69 2.75
CA TYR A 16 -7.02 20.47 2.34
C TYR A 16 -7.47 20.10 0.92
N ASP A 17 -6.53 19.68 0.08
CA ASP A 17 -6.87 19.02 -1.17
C ASP A 17 -7.35 17.57 -0.92
N ARG A 18 -7.82 16.92 -1.97
CA ARG A 18 -8.38 15.57 -1.88
C ARG A 18 -7.35 14.54 -1.41
N ASP A 19 -6.09 14.69 -1.82
CA ASP A 19 -5.02 13.75 -1.51
C ASP A 19 -4.57 13.89 -0.05
N GLN A 20 -4.46 15.11 0.46
CA GLN A 20 -4.18 15.38 1.86
C GLN A 20 -5.28 14.85 2.80
N ILE A 21 -6.55 14.97 2.40
CA ILE A 21 -7.67 14.38 3.14
C ILE A 21 -7.54 12.87 3.19
N LEU A 22 -7.21 12.25 2.05
CA LEU A 22 -7.02 10.79 1.95
C LEU A 22 -5.88 10.31 2.83
N GLU A 23 -4.72 10.97 2.79
CA GLU A 23 -3.56 10.63 3.61
C GLU A 23 -3.90 10.66 5.11
N ILE A 24 -4.54 11.75 5.57
CA ILE A 24 -4.94 11.87 6.98
C ILE A 24 -5.98 10.80 7.35
N ALA A 25 -6.95 10.53 6.47
CA ALA A 25 -7.95 9.48 6.71
C ALA A 25 -7.32 8.10 6.82
N VAL A 26 -6.34 7.78 5.97
CA VAL A 26 -5.58 6.52 6.02
C VAL A 26 -4.85 6.40 7.36
N GLN A 27 -4.19 7.46 7.84
CA GLN A 27 -3.53 7.45 9.16
C GLN A 27 -4.54 7.17 10.28
N VAL A 28 -5.71 7.81 10.26
CA VAL A 28 -6.76 7.57 11.27
C VAL A 28 -7.27 6.12 11.20
N PHE A 29 -7.46 5.55 10.00
CA PHE A 29 -7.85 4.16 9.84
C PHE A 29 -6.79 3.18 10.37
N ILE A 30 -5.51 3.50 10.21
CA ILE A 30 -4.41 2.72 10.77
C ILE A 30 -4.36 2.80 12.30
N GLU A 31 -4.51 4.02 12.86
CA GLU A 31 -4.42 4.27 14.30
C GLU A 31 -5.60 3.69 15.09
N GLN A 32 -6.82 3.90 14.61
CA GLN A 32 -8.05 3.61 15.33
C GLN A 32 -8.81 2.37 14.81
N GLY A 33 -8.48 1.91 13.61
CA GLY A 33 -9.24 0.93 12.86
C GLY A 33 -10.34 1.56 12.01
N TYR A 34 -10.58 0.99 10.84
CA TYR A 34 -11.60 1.49 9.92
C TYR A 34 -13.01 1.43 10.53
N ASP A 35 -13.41 0.31 11.13
CA ASP A 35 -14.76 0.12 11.67
C ASP A 35 -15.06 1.10 12.82
N ALA A 36 -14.07 1.36 13.68
CA ALA A 36 -14.20 2.28 14.81
C ALA A 36 -14.18 3.77 14.41
N THR A 37 -13.74 4.08 13.19
CA THR A 37 -13.64 5.46 12.71
C THR A 37 -14.98 5.95 12.17
N SER A 38 -15.48 7.08 12.66
CA SER A 38 -16.66 7.75 12.15
C SER A 38 -16.31 8.92 11.23
N VAL A 39 -17.23 9.29 10.32
CA VAL A 39 -17.09 10.52 9.49
C VAL A 39 -16.94 11.76 10.37
N ALA A 40 -17.58 11.78 11.55
CA ALA A 40 -17.45 12.88 12.50
C ALA A 40 -16.04 12.99 13.09
N SER A 41 -15.43 11.84 13.46
CA SER A 41 -14.04 11.81 13.98
C SER A 41 -13.02 12.19 12.90
N LEU A 42 -13.22 11.77 11.67
CA LEU A 42 -12.39 12.20 10.53
C LEU A 42 -12.48 13.71 10.29
N ALA A 43 -13.70 14.26 10.23
CA ALA A 43 -13.92 15.69 10.03
C ALA A 43 -13.27 16.51 11.16
N MET A 44 -13.38 16.05 12.40
CA MET A 44 -12.75 16.69 13.57
C MET A 44 -11.20 16.64 13.46
N ARG A 45 -10.61 15.51 13.10
CA ARG A 45 -9.16 15.36 12.92
C ARG A 45 -8.61 16.27 11.82
N LEU A 46 -9.39 16.46 10.74
CA LEU A 46 -9.08 17.35 9.62
C LEU A 46 -9.33 18.82 9.91
N GLY A 47 -10.06 19.15 10.99
CA GLY A 47 -10.53 20.52 11.24
C GLY A 47 -11.53 20.99 10.18
N LEU A 48 -12.27 20.06 9.56
CA LEU A 48 -13.29 20.30 8.55
C LEU A 48 -14.70 20.10 9.12
N SER A 49 -15.70 20.70 8.46
CA SER A 49 -17.08 20.29 8.68
C SER A 49 -17.36 18.95 7.99
N LYS A 50 -18.37 18.21 8.47
CA LYS A 50 -18.83 16.98 7.76
C LYS A 50 -19.22 17.28 6.31
N SER A 51 -19.89 18.42 6.06
CA SER A 51 -20.28 18.84 4.71
C SER A 51 -19.07 19.05 3.82
N ALA A 52 -18.00 19.69 4.32
CA ALA A 52 -16.76 19.87 3.56
C ALA A 52 -16.09 18.53 3.23
N LEU A 53 -16.08 17.57 4.15
CA LEU A 53 -15.55 16.24 3.90
C LEU A 53 -16.38 15.50 2.82
N TYR A 54 -17.71 15.56 2.89
CA TYR A 54 -18.61 14.96 1.91
C TYR A 54 -18.51 15.63 0.51
N HIS A 55 -18.01 16.84 0.43
CA HIS A 55 -17.73 17.49 -0.85
C HIS A 55 -16.59 16.80 -1.61
N HIS A 56 -15.61 16.23 -0.90
CA HIS A 56 -14.46 15.52 -1.47
C HIS A 56 -14.70 14.03 -1.64
N PHE A 57 -15.40 13.38 -0.71
CA PHE A 57 -15.65 11.94 -0.69
C PHE A 57 -17.11 11.68 -0.29
N ALA A 58 -17.82 10.94 -1.14
CA ALA A 58 -19.25 10.66 -0.92
C ALA A 58 -19.52 9.85 0.35
N SER A 59 -18.56 9.05 0.82
CA SER A 59 -18.71 8.21 2.01
C SER A 59 -17.35 7.82 2.62
N LYS A 60 -17.39 7.23 3.82
CA LYS A 60 -16.22 6.62 4.47
C LYS A 60 -15.72 5.41 3.67
N GLU A 61 -16.64 4.68 3.06
CA GLU A 61 -16.35 3.53 2.20
C GLU A 61 -15.57 3.96 0.96
N GLN A 62 -15.90 5.09 0.34
CA GLN A 62 -15.16 5.63 -0.79
C GLN A 62 -13.73 6.02 -0.40
N LEU A 63 -13.52 6.59 0.79
CA LEU A 63 -12.17 6.85 1.30
C LEU A 63 -11.35 5.57 1.42
N LEU A 64 -11.95 4.50 1.98
CA LEU A 64 -11.29 3.19 2.08
C LEU A 64 -10.99 2.62 0.69
N GLU A 65 -11.96 2.63 -0.22
CA GLU A 65 -11.82 2.13 -1.59
C GLU A 65 -10.66 2.80 -2.30
N VAL A 66 -10.61 4.14 -2.33
CA VAL A 66 -9.53 4.90 -2.97
C VAL A 66 -8.17 4.59 -2.33
N ALA A 67 -8.12 4.45 -1.01
CA ALA A 67 -6.88 4.10 -0.30
C ALA A 67 -6.39 2.70 -0.67
N LEU A 68 -7.28 1.70 -0.72
CA LEU A 68 -6.93 0.33 -1.08
C LEU A 68 -6.57 0.22 -2.57
N ASP A 69 -7.24 0.99 -3.44
CA ASP A 69 -6.91 1.08 -4.86
C ASP A 69 -5.50 1.65 -5.09
N ALA A 70 -5.07 2.61 -4.30
CA ALA A 70 -3.72 3.17 -4.40
C ALA A 70 -2.63 2.10 -4.14
N ALA A 71 -2.83 1.22 -3.15
CA ALA A 71 -1.91 0.13 -2.85
C ALA A 71 -1.99 -0.99 -3.89
N LEU A 72 -3.20 -1.49 -4.18
CA LEU A 72 -3.41 -2.62 -5.10
C LEU A 72 -3.06 -2.26 -6.54
N GLY A 73 -3.42 -1.06 -7.00
CA GLY A 73 -3.07 -0.58 -8.33
C GLY A 73 -1.57 -0.51 -8.56
N GLY A 74 -0.78 -0.14 -7.53
CA GLY A 74 0.68 -0.22 -7.57
C GLY A 74 1.17 -1.66 -7.79
N LEU A 75 0.67 -2.62 -7.01
CA LEU A 75 1.05 -4.03 -7.15
C LEU A 75 0.61 -4.64 -8.50
N GLU A 76 -0.59 -4.31 -8.96
CA GLU A 76 -1.09 -4.74 -10.28
C GLU A 76 -0.28 -4.15 -11.43
N GLY A 77 0.20 -2.90 -11.28
CA GLY A 77 1.15 -2.26 -12.18
C GLY A 77 2.45 -3.06 -12.29
N VAL A 78 3.02 -3.44 -11.16
CA VAL A 78 4.25 -4.26 -11.11
C VAL A 78 4.10 -5.58 -11.90
N LEU A 79 2.95 -6.25 -11.82
CA LEU A 79 2.71 -7.47 -12.61
C LEU A 79 2.67 -7.21 -14.11
N LYS A 80 2.12 -6.07 -14.54
CA LYS A 80 2.07 -5.68 -15.95
C LYS A 80 3.46 -5.31 -16.47
N ASP A 81 4.26 -4.64 -15.63
CA ASP A 81 5.59 -4.15 -15.97
C ASP A 81 6.66 -5.25 -15.89
N ALA A 82 6.36 -6.40 -15.28
CA ALA A 82 7.28 -7.54 -15.18
C ALA A 82 7.65 -8.19 -16.52
N GLY A 83 7.09 -7.70 -17.61
CA GLY A 83 7.57 -7.90 -18.99
C GLY A 83 7.68 -9.35 -19.45
N GLU A 84 8.54 -9.54 -20.46
CA GLU A 84 8.92 -10.84 -21.02
C GLU A 84 10.27 -11.29 -20.45
N GLY A 85 10.54 -12.59 -20.48
CA GLY A 85 11.79 -13.16 -19.99
C GLY A 85 11.57 -14.46 -19.22
N SER A 86 12.66 -14.99 -18.62
CA SER A 86 12.56 -16.18 -17.78
C SER A 86 11.64 -15.94 -16.57
N ALA A 87 11.01 -17.00 -16.09
CA ALA A 87 10.12 -16.89 -14.93
C ALA A 87 10.86 -16.35 -13.70
N ARG A 88 12.15 -16.69 -13.53
CA ARG A 88 12.97 -16.14 -12.45
C ARG A 88 13.17 -14.63 -12.60
N ALA A 89 13.53 -14.14 -13.78
CA ALA A 89 13.72 -12.69 -13.99
C ALA A 89 12.44 -11.91 -13.73
N ARG A 90 11.29 -12.42 -14.16
CA ARG A 90 9.99 -11.84 -13.88
C ARG A 90 9.65 -11.86 -12.39
N LEU A 91 9.94 -12.95 -11.68
CA LEU A 91 9.77 -13.05 -10.23
C LEU A 91 10.61 -12.01 -9.49
N GLU A 92 11.88 -11.83 -9.89
CA GLU A 92 12.77 -10.79 -9.35
C GLU A 92 12.21 -9.38 -9.56
N GLN A 93 11.70 -9.09 -10.76
CA GLN A 93 11.07 -7.80 -11.06
C GLN A 93 9.82 -7.55 -10.20
N VAL A 94 8.99 -8.58 -10.01
CA VAL A 94 7.77 -8.48 -9.18
C VAL A 94 8.13 -8.26 -7.72
N LEU A 95 9.10 -8.98 -7.16
CA LEU A 95 9.53 -8.80 -5.77
C LEU A 95 10.15 -7.41 -5.57
N ARG A 96 11.04 -6.98 -6.47
CA ARG A 96 11.62 -5.62 -6.45
C ARG A 96 10.54 -4.56 -6.49
N GLY A 97 9.62 -4.66 -7.45
CA GLY A 97 8.54 -3.70 -7.63
C GLY A 97 7.60 -3.66 -6.43
N ALA A 98 7.31 -4.81 -5.80
CA ALA A 98 6.48 -4.87 -4.59
C ALA A 98 7.13 -4.14 -3.40
N VAL A 99 8.46 -4.26 -3.22
CA VAL A 99 9.19 -3.51 -2.18
C VAL A 99 9.14 -2.01 -2.47
N LEU A 100 9.36 -1.60 -3.73
CA LEU A 100 9.32 -0.18 -4.11
C LEU A 100 7.92 0.42 -3.92
N VAL A 101 6.86 -0.29 -4.32
CA VAL A 101 5.46 0.13 -4.07
C VAL A 101 5.17 0.22 -2.59
N LEU A 102 5.66 -0.73 -1.77
CA LEU A 102 5.48 -0.69 -0.33
C LEU A 102 6.17 0.54 0.28
N ALA A 103 7.40 0.84 -0.12
CA ALA A 103 8.15 1.99 0.38
C ALA A 103 7.51 3.33 -0.03
N ASP A 104 7.07 3.45 -1.29
CA ASP A 104 6.41 4.64 -1.84
C ASP A 104 5.02 4.87 -1.22
N LYS A 105 4.27 3.79 -1.00
CA LYS A 105 2.87 3.82 -0.54
C LYS A 105 2.67 3.21 0.84
N LEU A 106 3.66 3.37 1.71
CA LEU A 106 3.73 2.70 3.01
C LEU A 106 2.43 2.77 3.82
N PRO A 107 1.76 3.93 4.01
CA PRO A 107 0.50 3.98 4.75
C PRO A 107 -0.62 3.18 4.09
N TYR A 108 -0.74 3.26 2.77
CA TYR A 108 -1.78 2.57 2.00
C TYR A 108 -1.59 1.04 2.02
N VAL A 109 -0.34 0.57 1.89
CA VAL A 109 0.00 -0.85 2.02
C VAL A 109 -0.22 -1.34 3.45
N THR A 110 0.15 -0.54 4.45
CA THR A 110 -0.12 -0.84 5.87
C THR A 110 -1.62 -1.03 6.11
N LEU A 111 -2.46 -0.14 5.58
CA LEU A 111 -3.92 -0.26 5.66
C LEU A 111 -4.42 -1.54 4.97
N LEU A 112 -3.94 -1.83 3.75
CA LEU A 112 -4.29 -3.05 3.00
C LEU A 112 -3.95 -4.33 3.79
N LEU A 113 -2.84 -4.35 4.51
CA LEU A 113 -2.44 -5.51 5.32
C LEU A 113 -3.31 -5.70 6.58
N ARG A 114 -4.05 -4.68 7.00
CA ARG A 114 -4.96 -4.71 8.16
C ARG A 114 -6.41 -5.05 7.82
N VAL A 115 -6.75 -5.10 6.53
CA VAL A 115 -8.10 -5.42 6.03
C VAL A 115 -8.52 -6.83 6.47
N ARG A 116 -9.75 -6.97 6.96
CA ARG A 116 -10.31 -8.23 7.49
C ARG A 116 -11.41 -8.84 6.62
N GLY A 117 -12.02 -8.05 5.73
CA GLY A 117 -13.16 -8.49 4.90
C GLY A 117 -14.51 -8.21 5.53
N ASN A 118 -14.60 -7.24 6.44
CA ASN A 118 -15.83 -6.87 7.15
C ASN A 118 -16.84 -6.13 6.24
N SER A 119 -16.36 -5.47 5.19
CA SER A 119 -17.17 -4.73 4.21
C SER A 119 -17.01 -5.30 2.79
N ASP A 120 -17.90 -4.91 1.87
CA ASP A 120 -17.80 -5.28 0.46
C ASP A 120 -16.50 -4.74 -0.17
N VAL A 121 -16.12 -3.51 0.16
CA VAL A 121 -14.86 -2.89 -0.27
C VAL A 121 -13.65 -3.70 0.19
N GLU A 122 -13.64 -4.13 1.44
CA GLU A 122 -12.55 -4.96 1.97
C GLU A 122 -12.52 -6.35 1.30
N ARG A 123 -13.68 -6.98 1.08
CA ARG A 123 -13.74 -8.28 0.40
C ARG A 123 -13.23 -8.19 -1.03
N ALA A 124 -13.59 -7.13 -1.77
CA ALA A 124 -13.09 -6.88 -3.11
C ALA A 124 -11.55 -6.69 -3.11
N ALA A 125 -11.01 -5.92 -2.17
CA ALA A 125 -9.57 -5.72 -2.04
C ALA A 125 -8.84 -7.03 -1.71
N LEU A 126 -9.36 -7.86 -0.80
CA LEU A 126 -8.79 -9.17 -0.47
C LEU A 126 -8.81 -10.12 -1.68
N GLU A 127 -9.84 -10.08 -2.51
CA GLU A 127 -9.88 -10.91 -3.73
C GLU A 127 -8.83 -10.47 -4.75
N ARG A 128 -8.61 -9.18 -4.96
CA ARG A 128 -7.53 -8.65 -5.80
C ARG A 128 -6.16 -9.07 -5.27
N ARG A 129 -5.94 -8.99 -3.95
CA ARG A 129 -4.73 -9.47 -3.30
C ARG A 129 -4.50 -10.97 -3.55
N ARG A 130 -5.54 -11.79 -3.41
CA ARG A 130 -5.46 -13.24 -3.73
C ARG A 130 -5.14 -13.49 -5.20
N ALA A 131 -5.67 -12.66 -6.11
CA ALA A 131 -5.34 -12.76 -7.54
C ALA A 131 -3.86 -12.46 -7.80
N PHE A 132 -3.31 -11.43 -7.14
CA PHE A 132 -1.89 -11.13 -7.17
C PHE A 132 -1.05 -12.33 -6.66
N ASP A 133 -1.39 -12.89 -5.48
CA ASP A 133 -0.70 -14.04 -4.89
C ASP A 133 -0.74 -15.28 -5.83
N ARG A 134 -1.87 -15.55 -6.49
CA ARG A 134 -1.99 -16.63 -7.48
C ARG A 134 -1.05 -16.42 -8.67
N HIS A 135 -0.94 -15.19 -9.16
CA HIS A 135 -0.04 -14.86 -10.28
C HIS A 135 1.42 -15.11 -9.90
N VAL A 136 1.84 -14.63 -8.74
CA VAL A 136 3.22 -14.86 -8.25
C VAL A 136 3.48 -16.33 -8.01
N THR A 137 2.53 -17.09 -7.46
CA THR A 137 2.64 -18.55 -7.30
C THR A 137 2.86 -19.24 -8.66
N GLY A 138 2.20 -18.74 -9.72
CA GLY A 138 2.45 -19.19 -11.09
C GLY A 138 3.88 -18.94 -11.54
N LEU A 139 4.45 -17.76 -11.28
CA LEU A 139 5.84 -17.43 -11.61
C LEU A 139 6.82 -18.32 -10.85
N VAL A 140 6.60 -18.54 -9.55
CA VAL A 140 7.44 -19.48 -8.76
C VAL A 140 7.41 -20.87 -9.35
N ARG A 141 6.22 -21.41 -9.69
CA ARG A 141 6.08 -22.74 -10.32
C ARG A 141 6.81 -22.82 -11.66
N SER A 142 6.71 -21.79 -12.48
CA SER A 142 7.41 -21.73 -13.76
C SER A 142 8.93 -21.68 -13.58
N ALA A 143 9.43 -20.89 -12.63
CA ALA A 143 10.86 -20.81 -12.33
C ALA A 143 11.41 -22.13 -11.75
N GLN A 144 10.61 -22.88 -11.00
CA GLN A 144 10.94 -24.24 -10.56
C GLN A 144 11.03 -25.21 -11.75
N ALA A 145 10.09 -25.13 -12.69
CA ALA A 145 10.11 -25.95 -13.91
C ALA A 145 11.31 -25.61 -14.82
N GLU A 146 11.74 -24.34 -14.86
CA GLU A 146 12.97 -23.90 -15.54
C GLU A 146 14.26 -24.31 -14.78
N GLY A 147 14.17 -24.88 -13.58
CA GLY A 147 15.31 -25.24 -12.74
C GLY A 147 16.09 -24.06 -12.17
N THR A 148 15.53 -22.85 -12.22
CA THR A 148 16.17 -21.61 -11.75
C THR A 148 15.81 -21.24 -10.31
N VAL A 149 14.81 -21.92 -9.74
CA VAL A 149 14.41 -21.85 -8.33
C VAL A 149 14.25 -23.28 -7.79
N ARG A 150 14.58 -23.48 -6.51
CA ARG A 150 14.47 -24.78 -5.83
C ARG A 150 13.07 -25.37 -5.94
N SER A 151 12.95 -26.68 -6.24
CA SER A 151 11.67 -27.35 -6.46
C SER A 151 11.18 -28.17 -5.26
N ASP A 152 11.94 -28.22 -4.15
CA ASP A 152 11.63 -28.97 -2.94
C ASP A 152 10.69 -28.20 -1.97
N VAL A 153 10.30 -26.98 -2.31
CA VAL A 153 9.33 -26.16 -1.57
C VAL A 153 8.08 -25.96 -2.44
N ASP A 154 6.90 -26.16 -1.84
CA ASP A 154 5.63 -25.90 -2.54
C ASP A 154 5.56 -24.45 -3.03
N PRO A 155 5.15 -24.16 -4.29
CA PRO A 155 5.13 -22.81 -4.85
C PRO A 155 4.26 -21.84 -4.04
N SER A 156 3.15 -22.30 -3.46
CA SER A 156 2.27 -21.44 -2.67
C SER A 156 2.87 -21.11 -1.30
N VAL A 157 3.61 -22.04 -0.72
CA VAL A 157 4.38 -21.82 0.52
C VAL A 157 5.52 -20.84 0.26
N ALA A 158 6.29 -21.04 -0.82
CA ALA A 158 7.35 -20.11 -1.21
C ALA A 158 6.81 -18.69 -1.41
N THR A 159 5.69 -18.52 -2.13
CA THR A 159 5.04 -17.22 -2.32
C THR A 159 4.67 -16.57 -0.99
N ARG A 160 4.08 -17.32 -0.04
CA ARG A 160 3.71 -16.78 1.28
C ARG A 160 4.92 -16.36 2.09
N LEU A 161 6.02 -17.10 2.03
CA LEU A 161 7.26 -16.75 2.73
C LEU A 161 7.89 -15.50 2.14
N LEU A 162 7.98 -15.41 0.80
CA LEU A 162 8.48 -14.23 0.09
C LEU A 162 7.67 -12.97 0.46
N PHE A 163 6.35 -13.03 0.36
CA PHE A 163 5.51 -11.88 0.71
C PHE A 163 5.36 -11.67 2.21
N GLY A 164 5.53 -12.70 3.03
CA GLY A 164 5.67 -12.54 4.48
C GLY A 164 6.85 -11.65 4.84
N MET A 165 8.00 -11.89 4.21
CA MET A 165 9.21 -11.06 4.37
C MET A 165 8.98 -9.64 3.83
N VAL A 166 8.47 -9.47 2.61
CA VAL A 166 8.18 -8.15 2.03
C VAL A 166 7.19 -7.38 2.92
N ASN A 167 6.09 -8.01 3.33
CA ASN A 167 5.07 -7.35 4.14
C ASN A 167 5.55 -6.97 5.54
N SER A 168 6.56 -7.66 6.11
CA SER A 168 7.13 -7.31 7.41
C SER A 168 7.82 -5.93 7.40
N ILE A 169 8.20 -5.44 6.23
CA ILE A 169 8.84 -4.12 6.05
C ILE A 169 7.96 -2.99 6.61
N VAL A 170 6.63 -3.08 6.56
CA VAL A 170 5.72 -2.05 7.12
C VAL A 170 5.92 -1.82 8.62
N GLU A 171 6.46 -2.79 9.35
CA GLU A 171 6.62 -2.70 10.79
C GLU A 171 7.88 -1.88 11.19
N TRP A 172 8.92 -1.92 10.38
CA TRP A 172 10.22 -1.35 10.75
C TRP A 172 10.77 -0.31 9.77
N TYR A 173 10.41 -0.33 8.49
CA TYR A 173 10.87 0.64 7.51
C TYR A 173 10.33 2.05 7.82
N ARG A 174 11.21 3.04 7.72
CA ARG A 174 10.87 4.45 7.91
C ARG A 174 11.44 5.27 6.75
N PRO A 175 10.60 5.87 5.90
CA PRO A 175 11.07 6.67 4.74
C PRO A 175 12.05 7.79 5.11
N SER A 176 11.93 8.33 6.34
CA SER A 176 12.84 9.37 6.86
C SER A 176 14.13 8.82 7.49
N GLY A 177 14.30 7.50 7.54
CA GLY A 177 15.43 6.83 8.22
C GLY A 177 16.73 6.80 7.43
N GLY A 178 16.75 7.35 6.20
CA GLY A 178 17.93 7.39 5.33
C GLY A 178 18.20 6.09 4.56
N GLU A 179 17.37 5.05 4.75
CA GLU A 179 17.47 3.80 4.00
C GLU A 179 16.82 3.96 2.62
N ASP A 180 17.60 3.77 1.56
CA ASP A 180 17.12 3.86 0.18
C ASP A 180 16.22 2.65 -0.16
N ALA A 181 15.03 2.92 -0.66
CA ALA A 181 14.08 1.88 -1.08
C ALA A 181 14.65 0.95 -2.16
N ALA A 182 15.52 1.44 -3.05
CA ALA A 182 16.16 0.62 -4.06
C ALA A 182 17.25 -0.29 -3.45
N GLU A 183 17.96 0.17 -2.43
CA GLU A 183 18.89 -0.65 -1.65
C GLU A 183 18.15 -1.72 -0.88
N LEU A 184 17.10 -1.35 -0.16
CA LEU A 184 16.23 -2.29 0.52
C LEU A 184 15.69 -3.38 -0.42
N ALA A 185 15.23 -3.00 -1.62
CA ALA A 185 14.75 -3.96 -2.61
C ALA A 185 15.85 -4.93 -3.08
N ARG A 186 17.10 -4.47 -3.23
CA ARG A 186 18.25 -5.34 -3.54
C ARG A 186 18.53 -6.34 -2.42
N ASP A 187 18.52 -5.88 -1.18
CA ASP A 187 18.81 -6.74 -0.02
C ASP A 187 17.71 -7.79 0.19
N VAL A 188 16.44 -7.39 0.03
CA VAL A 188 15.31 -8.33 0.04
C VAL A 188 15.47 -9.41 -1.03
N LEU A 189 15.84 -9.04 -2.26
CA LEU A 189 16.06 -10.00 -3.33
C LEU A 189 17.22 -10.95 -3.04
N ALA A 190 18.35 -10.43 -2.54
CA ALA A 190 19.50 -11.24 -2.18
C ALA A 190 19.14 -12.28 -1.11
N VAL A 191 18.45 -11.86 -0.04
CA VAL A 191 18.01 -12.77 1.03
C VAL A 191 16.97 -13.77 0.52
N ALA A 192 16.00 -13.29 -0.28
CA ALA A 192 14.87 -14.09 -0.76
C ALA A 192 15.29 -15.22 -1.72
N LEU A 193 16.20 -14.91 -2.62
CA LEU A 193 16.54 -15.79 -3.75
C LEU A 193 17.88 -16.50 -3.59
N ASP A 194 18.83 -15.88 -2.88
CA ASP A 194 20.17 -16.43 -2.67
C ASP A 194 20.40 -16.95 -1.24
N GLY A 195 19.60 -16.48 -0.28
CA GLY A 195 19.71 -16.84 1.14
C GLY A 195 20.83 -16.06 1.86
N LEU A 196 21.15 -16.47 3.09
CA LEU A 196 22.16 -15.83 3.94
C LEU A 196 23.50 -16.61 3.95
N ALA A 197 23.57 -17.79 3.32
CA ALA A 197 24.81 -18.55 3.23
C ALA A 197 25.81 -17.88 2.29
N THR A 198 27.07 -17.75 2.69
CA THR A 198 28.16 -17.39 1.79
C THR A 198 28.39 -18.52 0.77
N ARG A 199 28.53 -18.15 -0.50
CA ARG A 199 28.88 -19.08 -1.58
C ARG A 199 30.36 -19.34 -1.61
#